data_72f59116465c9923fe0295ea5d5be1d2
#
_entry.id   72f59116465c9923fe0295ea5d5be1d2
#
_cell.length_a   1.000
_cell.length_b   1.000
_cell.length_c   1.000
_cell.angle_alpha   90.00
_cell.angle_beta   90.00
_cell.angle_gamma   90.00
#
_symmetry.space_group_name_H-M   'P 1'
#
loop_
_entity.id
_entity.type
_entity.pdbx_description
1 polymer ?
#
loop_
_entity_poly.entity_id
_entity_poly.type
_entity_poly.pdbx_seq_one_letter_code
_entity_poly.pdbx_strand_id
1 'polypeptide(L)'
;MSPCMRSVLLAVVLLLGIRVAHAADWPNQTEGDLTLNDYACISGDKFATLKLHYTTIGTPRQDAQGHVTNAVLLLHGTGGTGKEYLQPDIADHLFKPGQVLDASRYYVVLPDGIGAGGSSKPSDGLHGKFPRYGYNDQVSTQQITLARLGVDHLKLVSGISMGGMQTWLWAVRFPEAMDAAVPIASMPMQVSGRNLIWRQIMVSAIEEDPGWNGGNYETSPTAWSQIAAPLFFYMLSTAEKLQEAAPDRAKTLAWYDSTAAKWKGLDAANVLFSVRSSSDYDPAPMLDQIHAPLLAINFEDDLVNPIELASMVRQAIAPASAARFQSLPGGFGHSSIYHSDLWAETMASFLNGLPSWKAGAR
;
A
#
# COMPACT_ATOMS: atom_id res chain seq x y z
N MET A 1 -53.46 30.88 37.87
CA MET A 1 -52.88 31.53 36.71
C MET A 1 -51.39 31.30 36.73
N SER A 2 -50.91 30.41 35.96
CA SER A 2 -49.46 30.07 35.84
C SER A 2 -49.07 30.08 34.37
N PRO A 3 -48.00 30.73 33.95
CA PRO A 3 -47.58 30.73 32.57
C PRO A 3 -46.67 29.52 32.28
N CYS A 4 -47.00 28.91 31.19
CA CYS A 4 -46.35 27.78 30.56
C CYS A 4 -44.91 28.13 30.14
N MET A 5 -43.93 27.43 30.69
CA MET A 5 -42.54 27.48 30.26
C MET A 5 -42.39 26.54 29.03
N ARG A 6 -42.19 27.12 27.86
CA ARG A 6 -41.79 26.41 26.63
C ARG A 6 -40.31 26.16 26.69
N SER A 7 -39.94 24.92 26.88
CA SER A 7 -38.55 24.45 26.69
C SER A 7 -38.25 24.37 25.21
N VAL A 8 -37.38 25.25 24.74
CA VAL A 8 -36.78 25.18 23.39
C VAL A 8 -35.64 24.16 23.43
N LEU A 9 -35.87 23.00 22.82
CA LEU A 9 -34.76 22.03 22.55
C LEU A 9 -33.96 22.61 21.39
N LEU A 10 -32.75 23.10 21.70
CA LEU A 10 -31.77 23.45 20.70
C LEU A 10 -31.11 22.14 20.22
N ALA A 11 -31.55 21.63 19.08
CA ALA A 11 -30.87 20.54 18.39
C ALA A 11 -29.58 21.10 17.75
N VAL A 12 -28.44 20.86 18.39
CA VAL A 12 -27.14 21.11 17.78
C VAL A 12 -26.90 19.98 16.75
N VAL A 13 -27.22 20.26 15.49
CA VAL A 13 -26.82 19.44 14.36
C VAL A 13 -25.31 19.67 14.17
N LEU A 14 -24.50 18.77 14.70
CA LEU A 14 -23.10 18.65 14.28
C LEU A 14 -23.08 18.16 12.83
N LEU A 15 -23.04 19.10 11.89
CA LEU A 15 -22.61 18.85 10.52
C LEU A 15 -21.13 18.44 10.58
N LEU A 16 -20.88 17.15 10.69
CA LEU A 16 -19.63 16.55 10.26
C LEU A 16 -19.55 16.81 8.75
N GLY A 17 -18.96 17.95 8.41
CA GLY A 17 -18.59 18.25 7.05
C GLY A 17 -17.64 17.15 6.58
N ILE A 18 -18.15 16.23 5.78
CA ILE A 18 -17.33 15.40 4.90
C ILE A 18 -16.63 16.43 4.00
N ARG A 19 -15.39 16.77 4.38
CA ARG A 19 -14.49 17.41 3.43
C ARG A 19 -14.24 16.35 2.36
N VAL A 20 -14.97 16.44 1.26
CA VAL A 20 -14.53 15.86 0.00
C VAL A 20 -13.26 16.64 -0.31
N ALA A 21 -12.13 16.14 0.15
CA ALA A 21 -10.85 16.64 -0.29
C ALA A 21 -10.84 16.36 -1.80
N HIS A 22 -10.98 17.40 -2.60
CA HIS A 22 -10.63 17.34 -4.00
C HIS A 22 -9.15 16.96 -4.00
N ALA A 23 -8.82 15.81 -4.57
CA ALA A 23 -7.44 15.47 -4.86
C ALA A 23 -6.84 16.68 -5.57
N ALA A 24 -5.76 17.23 -5.04
CA ALA A 24 -5.08 18.34 -5.69
C ALA A 24 -4.68 17.86 -7.09
N ASP A 25 -4.97 18.67 -8.12
CA ASP A 25 -4.48 18.39 -9.47
C ASP A 25 -2.96 18.57 -9.47
N TRP A 26 -2.25 17.46 -9.43
CA TRP A 26 -0.79 17.47 -9.48
C TRP A 26 -0.29 17.77 -10.89
N PRO A 27 0.90 18.39 -11.04
CA PRO A 27 1.42 18.71 -12.36
C PRO A 27 1.42 17.51 -13.30
N ASN A 28 0.77 17.67 -14.48
CA ASN A 28 0.63 16.64 -15.52
C ASN A 28 0.11 15.29 -14.99
N GLN A 29 -0.81 15.33 -14.02
CA GLN A 29 -1.48 14.11 -13.56
C GLN A 29 -2.26 13.48 -14.71
N THR A 30 -1.96 12.21 -14.99
CA THR A 30 -2.63 11.41 -16.03
C THR A 30 -2.90 10.01 -15.50
N GLU A 31 -3.91 9.37 -16.07
CA GLU A 31 -4.22 7.96 -15.85
C GLU A 31 -4.07 7.19 -17.17
N GLY A 32 -3.68 5.93 -17.09
CA GLY A 32 -3.55 5.07 -18.24
C GLY A 32 -3.78 3.61 -17.91
N ASP A 33 -4.10 2.85 -18.95
CA ASP A 33 -4.29 1.41 -18.88
C ASP A 33 -3.30 0.71 -19.83
N LEU A 34 -2.72 -0.38 -19.36
CA LEU A 34 -1.99 -1.35 -20.18
C LEU A 34 -2.74 -2.66 -20.19
N THR A 35 -2.95 -3.25 -21.36
CA THR A 35 -3.56 -4.56 -21.49
C THR A 35 -2.51 -5.58 -21.92
N LEU A 36 -2.40 -6.67 -21.16
CA LEU A 36 -1.60 -7.84 -21.49
C LEU A 36 -2.54 -8.99 -21.85
N ASN A 37 -2.29 -9.64 -22.99
CA ASN A 37 -3.01 -10.84 -23.38
C ASN A 37 -2.19 -12.08 -23.01
N ASP A 38 -2.86 -13.15 -22.62
CA ASP A 38 -2.28 -14.45 -22.27
C ASP A 38 -1.17 -14.38 -21.20
N TYR A 39 -1.35 -13.48 -20.21
CA TYR A 39 -0.37 -13.34 -19.11
C TYR A 39 -0.39 -14.59 -18.22
N ALA A 40 0.75 -15.28 -18.12
CA ALA A 40 0.93 -16.44 -17.28
C ALA A 40 1.50 -16.01 -15.91
N CYS A 41 0.75 -16.29 -14.84
CA CYS A 41 1.21 -16.09 -13.47
C CYS A 41 2.22 -17.16 -13.06
N ILE A 42 3.03 -16.85 -12.05
CA ILE A 42 3.98 -17.79 -11.44
C ILE A 42 3.27 -19.01 -10.85
N SER A 43 2.03 -18.83 -10.37
CA SER A 43 1.17 -19.93 -9.93
C SER A 43 0.82 -20.97 -10.99
N GLY A 44 1.05 -20.66 -12.26
CA GLY A 44 0.62 -21.44 -13.43
C GLY A 44 -0.75 -21.07 -13.98
N ASP A 45 -1.54 -20.26 -13.25
CA ASP A 45 -2.81 -19.72 -13.73
C ASP A 45 -2.55 -18.67 -14.82
N LYS A 46 -3.55 -18.38 -15.66
CA LYS A 46 -3.40 -17.44 -16.78
C LYS A 46 -4.56 -16.47 -16.85
N PHE A 47 -4.22 -15.22 -17.13
CA PHE A 47 -5.18 -14.21 -17.57
C PHE A 47 -5.26 -14.23 -19.08
N ALA A 48 -6.44 -14.50 -19.64
CA ALA A 48 -6.66 -14.30 -21.07
C ALA A 48 -6.47 -12.82 -21.43
N THR A 49 -6.95 -11.92 -20.55
CA THR A 49 -6.73 -10.47 -20.64
C THR A 49 -6.50 -9.93 -19.24
N LEU A 50 -5.36 -9.27 -19.05
CA LEU A 50 -5.00 -8.59 -17.82
C LEU A 50 -4.89 -7.10 -18.08
N LYS A 51 -5.78 -6.30 -17.52
CA LYS A 51 -5.69 -4.84 -17.52
C LYS A 51 -4.88 -4.39 -16.30
N LEU A 52 -3.93 -3.51 -16.51
CA LEU A 52 -3.09 -2.85 -15.51
C LEU A 52 -3.33 -1.36 -15.60
N HIS A 53 -3.86 -0.78 -14.53
CA HIS A 53 -4.12 0.65 -14.42
C HIS A 53 -2.98 1.34 -13.67
N TYR A 54 -2.70 2.59 -14.03
CA TYR A 54 -1.72 3.42 -13.33
C TYR A 54 -2.12 4.89 -13.39
N THR A 55 -1.66 5.64 -12.40
CA THR A 55 -1.67 7.11 -12.40
C THR A 55 -0.23 7.61 -12.45
N THR A 56 0.01 8.71 -13.15
CA THR A 56 1.32 9.37 -13.11
C THR A 56 1.16 10.85 -12.76
N ILE A 57 2.17 11.44 -12.11
CA ILE A 57 2.29 12.87 -11.89
C ILE A 57 3.70 13.34 -12.29
N GLY A 58 3.83 14.61 -12.62
CA GLY A 58 5.08 15.18 -13.11
C GLY A 58 5.33 14.86 -14.59
N THR A 59 6.53 15.21 -15.07
CA THR A 59 6.91 15.07 -16.48
C THR A 59 8.14 14.19 -16.61
N PRO A 60 8.13 13.16 -17.51
CA PRO A 60 9.32 12.39 -17.80
C PRO A 60 10.38 13.27 -18.45
N ARG A 61 11.62 13.21 -17.96
CA ARG A 61 12.78 13.83 -18.56
C ARG A 61 13.62 12.76 -19.22
N GLN A 62 13.98 13.00 -20.47
CA GLN A 62 14.77 12.05 -21.24
C GLN A 62 16.20 12.57 -21.46
N ASP A 63 17.15 11.63 -21.49
CA ASP A 63 18.50 11.88 -21.96
C ASP A 63 18.56 11.97 -23.48
N ALA A 64 19.76 12.15 -24.03
CA ALA A 64 19.99 12.23 -25.47
C ALA A 64 19.69 10.90 -26.22
N GLN A 65 19.60 9.80 -25.50
CA GLN A 65 19.25 8.46 -26.00
C GLN A 65 17.77 8.15 -25.89
N GLY A 66 16.99 9.02 -25.23
CA GLY A 66 15.54 8.86 -25.04
C GLY A 66 15.15 8.10 -23.77
N HIS A 67 16.09 7.78 -22.89
CA HIS A 67 15.80 7.10 -21.62
C HIS A 67 15.26 8.09 -20.58
N VAL A 68 14.20 7.70 -19.87
CA VAL A 68 13.65 8.50 -18.78
C VAL A 68 14.59 8.47 -17.57
N THR A 69 15.04 9.65 -17.12
CA THR A 69 16.10 9.78 -16.08
C THR A 69 15.60 10.20 -14.71
N ASN A 70 14.31 10.53 -14.56
CA ASN A 70 13.74 11.07 -13.33
C ASN A 70 12.53 10.29 -12.80
N ALA A 71 12.38 9.04 -13.20
CA ALA A 71 11.23 8.23 -12.81
C ALA A 71 11.34 7.72 -11.36
N VAL A 72 10.22 7.75 -10.64
CA VAL A 72 10.04 7.21 -9.29
C VAL A 72 8.84 6.27 -9.31
N LEU A 73 8.98 5.09 -8.72
CA LEU A 73 7.90 4.12 -8.56
C LEU A 73 7.44 4.09 -7.11
N LEU A 74 6.14 4.34 -6.87
CA LEU A 74 5.54 4.25 -5.54
C LEU A 74 4.43 3.20 -5.49
N LEU A 75 4.50 2.29 -4.52
CA LEU A 75 3.72 1.07 -4.44
C LEU A 75 2.78 1.10 -3.22
N HIS A 76 1.48 0.93 -3.46
CA HIS A 76 0.42 1.03 -2.47
C HIS A 76 0.34 -0.14 -1.50
N GLY A 77 -0.38 0.05 -0.37
CA GLY A 77 -0.65 -0.96 0.64
C GLY A 77 -1.73 -1.98 0.24
N THR A 78 -1.93 -3.01 1.07
CA THR A 78 -2.96 -4.04 0.87
C THR A 78 -4.36 -3.42 0.80
N GLY A 79 -5.09 -3.69 -0.27
CA GLY A 79 -6.44 -3.16 -0.51
C GLY A 79 -6.49 -1.70 -0.95
N GLY A 80 -5.33 -1.03 -1.09
CA GLY A 80 -5.20 0.32 -1.60
C GLY A 80 -5.12 0.40 -3.12
N THR A 81 -4.79 1.59 -3.62
CA THR A 81 -4.54 1.88 -5.03
C THR A 81 -3.40 2.88 -5.14
N GLY A 82 -2.83 3.07 -6.33
CA GLY A 82 -1.80 4.09 -6.55
C GLY A 82 -2.24 5.50 -6.10
N LYS A 83 -3.53 5.79 -6.17
CA LYS A 83 -4.11 7.10 -5.77
C LYS A 83 -4.06 7.36 -4.25
N GLU A 84 -3.77 6.36 -3.40
CA GLU A 84 -3.61 6.64 -1.97
C GLU A 84 -2.43 7.58 -1.68
N TYR A 85 -1.40 7.57 -2.54
CA TYR A 85 -0.30 8.53 -2.45
C TYR A 85 -0.69 9.98 -2.77
N LEU A 86 -1.84 10.20 -3.40
CA LEU A 86 -2.37 11.53 -3.72
C LEU A 86 -3.26 12.11 -2.62
N GLN A 87 -3.47 11.37 -1.52
CA GLN A 87 -4.17 11.89 -0.35
C GLN A 87 -3.31 12.96 0.36
N PRO A 88 -3.92 14.03 0.89
CA PRO A 88 -3.17 15.14 1.49
C PRO A 88 -2.15 14.74 2.53
N ASP A 89 -2.50 13.81 3.44
CA ASP A 89 -1.63 13.34 4.51
C ASP A 89 -0.33 12.65 4.02
N ILE A 90 -0.32 12.22 2.75
CA ILE A 90 0.87 11.68 2.08
C ILE A 90 1.44 12.71 1.10
N ALA A 91 0.63 13.18 0.17
CA ALA A 91 1.05 13.98 -0.96
C ALA A 91 1.70 15.31 -0.56
N ASP A 92 1.19 15.93 0.51
CA ASP A 92 1.61 17.27 0.94
C ASP A 92 3.05 17.30 1.47
N HIS A 93 3.59 16.17 1.91
CA HIS A 93 4.96 16.04 2.41
C HIS A 93 5.91 15.37 1.40
N LEU A 94 5.40 14.93 0.24
CA LEU A 94 6.22 14.27 -0.77
C LEU A 94 6.35 15.08 -2.06
N PHE A 95 5.25 15.65 -2.58
CA PHE A 95 5.19 16.09 -3.98
C PHE A 95 5.17 17.60 -4.20
N LYS A 96 4.95 18.40 -3.16
CA LYS A 96 4.99 19.87 -3.27
C LYS A 96 6.39 20.36 -3.64
N PRO A 97 6.52 21.58 -4.22
CA PRO A 97 7.80 22.16 -4.55
C PRO A 97 8.77 22.15 -3.36
N GLY A 98 9.97 21.63 -3.58
CA GLY A 98 11.01 21.49 -2.55
C GLY A 98 10.92 20.27 -1.67
N GLN A 99 9.85 19.49 -1.75
CA GLN A 99 9.74 18.20 -1.06
C GLN A 99 10.58 17.11 -1.74
N VAL A 100 10.76 15.99 -1.05
CA VAL A 100 11.70 14.93 -1.46
C VAL A 100 11.40 14.33 -2.84
N LEU A 101 10.14 14.25 -3.24
CA LEU A 101 9.67 13.77 -4.54
C LEU A 101 8.90 14.86 -5.31
N ASP A 102 9.35 16.10 -5.22
CA ASP A 102 8.78 17.26 -5.89
C ASP A 102 8.32 16.94 -7.32
N ALA A 103 7.00 17.00 -7.56
CA ALA A 103 6.37 16.61 -8.83
C ALA A 103 6.76 17.53 -10.01
N SER A 104 7.39 18.68 -9.76
CA SER A 104 7.99 19.50 -10.82
C SER A 104 9.34 18.94 -11.32
N ARG A 105 9.96 18.03 -10.55
CA ARG A 105 11.28 17.45 -10.81
C ARG A 105 11.22 15.98 -11.18
N TYR A 106 10.33 15.22 -10.55
CA TYR A 106 10.23 13.77 -10.72
C TYR A 106 8.99 13.39 -11.52
N TYR A 107 9.12 12.31 -12.27
CA TYR A 107 8.05 11.61 -12.93
C TYR A 107 7.65 10.43 -12.04
N VAL A 108 6.56 10.58 -11.28
CA VAL A 108 6.11 9.57 -10.31
C VAL A 108 5.08 8.67 -10.96
N VAL A 109 5.32 7.37 -10.88
CA VAL A 109 4.43 6.31 -11.40
C VAL A 109 3.79 5.60 -10.20
N LEU A 110 2.47 5.56 -10.20
CA LEU A 110 1.58 5.05 -9.16
C LEU A 110 0.71 3.94 -9.76
N PRO A 111 1.20 2.69 -9.90
CA PRO A 111 0.40 1.62 -10.45
C PRO A 111 -0.65 1.13 -9.45
N ASP A 112 -1.81 0.72 -9.97
CA ASP A 112 -2.74 -0.14 -9.25
C ASP A 112 -2.30 -1.60 -9.41
N GLY A 113 -2.20 -2.33 -8.32
CA GLY A 113 -1.83 -3.73 -8.36
C GLY A 113 -2.90 -4.61 -9.02
N ILE A 114 -2.51 -5.80 -9.48
CA ILE A 114 -3.48 -6.84 -9.86
C ILE A 114 -4.45 -7.06 -8.68
N GLY A 115 -5.74 -7.12 -8.96
CA GLY A 115 -6.77 -7.28 -7.93
C GLY A 115 -7.24 -5.98 -7.28
N ALA A 116 -6.74 -4.80 -7.68
CA ALA A 116 -7.00 -3.52 -7.05
C ALA A 116 -7.36 -2.42 -8.04
N GLY A 117 -8.07 -1.42 -7.58
CA GLY A 117 -8.33 -0.15 -8.27
C GLY A 117 -8.92 -0.32 -9.67
N GLY A 118 -8.28 0.31 -10.64
CA GLY A 118 -8.62 0.23 -12.06
C GLY A 118 -8.03 -0.97 -12.79
N SER A 119 -7.10 -1.73 -12.16
CA SER A 119 -6.58 -2.99 -12.71
C SER A 119 -7.61 -4.11 -12.67
N SER A 120 -7.41 -5.18 -13.46
CA SER A 120 -8.25 -6.37 -13.41
C SER A 120 -8.36 -6.93 -12.00
N LYS A 121 -9.57 -7.22 -11.55
CA LYS A 121 -9.88 -7.70 -10.20
C LYS A 121 -11.00 -8.74 -10.19
N PRO A 122 -11.11 -9.57 -9.17
CA PRO A 122 -12.13 -10.62 -9.08
C PRO A 122 -13.56 -10.13 -9.33
N SER A 123 -13.94 -8.96 -8.80
CA SER A 123 -15.27 -8.37 -8.98
C SER A 123 -15.60 -7.94 -10.41
N ASP A 124 -14.64 -7.98 -11.34
CA ASP A 124 -14.90 -7.71 -12.77
C ASP A 124 -15.61 -8.90 -13.47
N GLY A 125 -16.08 -9.90 -12.73
CA GLY A 125 -16.91 -10.98 -13.19
C GLY A 125 -16.33 -12.40 -13.01
N LEU A 126 -15.05 -12.53 -12.64
CA LEU A 126 -14.43 -13.85 -12.40
C LEU A 126 -14.61 -14.34 -10.97
N HIS A 127 -14.79 -13.46 -10.01
CA HIS A 127 -14.96 -13.77 -8.58
C HIS A 127 -13.95 -14.84 -8.11
N GLY A 128 -14.40 -15.96 -7.55
CA GLY A 128 -13.54 -17.06 -7.09
C GLY A 128 -12.78 -17.80 -8.20
N LYS A 129 -13.08 -17.53 -9.47
CA LYS A 129 -12.35 -18.08 -10.64
C LYS A 129 -11.24 -17.14 -11.14
N PHE A 130 -11.00 -16.04 -10.45
CA PHE A 130 -9.92 -15.12 -10.81
C PHE A 130 -8.58 -15.86 -10.72
N PRO A 131 -7.65 -15.67 -11.69
CA PRO A 131 -6.35 -16.32 -11.67
C PRO A 131 -5.57 -15.99 -10.39
N ARG A 132 -4.94 -16.99 -9.79
CA ARG A 132 -4.10 -16.81 -8.62
C ARG A 132 -2.82 -16.09 -9.02
N TYR A 133 -2.55 -14.97 -8.38
CA TYR A 133 -1.36 -14.15 -8.58
C TYR A 133 -0.64 -13.93 -7.26
N GLY A 134 0.65 -13.61 -7.34
CA GLY A 134 1.47 -13.32 -6.18
C GLY A 134 2.14 -11.95 -6.24
N TYR A 135 2.93 -11.61 -5.22
CA TYR A 135 3.70 -10.37 -5.21
C TYR A 135 4.79 -10.38 -6.29
N ASN A 136 5.29 -11.54 -6.66
CA ASN A 136 6.23 -11.66 -7.77
C ASN A 136 5.57 -11.34 -9.13
N ASP A 137 4.28 -11.67 -9.32
CA ASP A 137 3.50 -11.25 -10.49
C ASP A 137 3.25 -9.74 -10.48
N GLN A 138 2.95 -9.17 -9.30
CA GLN A 138 2.80 -7.72 -9.13
C GLN A 138 4.06 -6.99 -9.60
N VAL A 139 5.23 -7.39 -9.11
CA VAL A 139 6.52 -6.79 -9.48
C VAL A 139 6.83 -6.97 -10.96
N SER A 140 6.52 -8.13 -11.54
CA SER A 140 6.71 -8.39 -12.98
C SER A 140 5.82 -7.48 -13.83
N THR A 141 4.55 -7.29 -13.45
CA THR A 141 3.62 -6.41 -14.19
C THR A 141 3.96 -4.93 -14.02
N GLN A 142 4.48 -4.52 -12.87
CA GLN A 142 5.02 -3.18 -12.67
C GLN A 142 6.19 -2.90 -13.62
N GLN A 143 7.14 -3.84 -13.73
CA GLN A 143 8.28 -3.72 -14.65
C GLN A 143 7.83 -3.61 -16.12
N ILE A 144 6.84 -4.40 -16.53
CA ILE A 144 6.25 -4.32 -17.88
C ILE A 144 5.58 -2.95 -18.10
N THR A 145 4.85 -2.43 -17.09
CA THR A 145 4.20 -1.12 -17.15
C THR A 145 5.23 0.00 -17.32
N LEU A 146 6.32 -0.03 -16.54
CA LEU A 146 7.41 0.95 -16.62
C LEU A 146 8.07 0.92 -18.01
N ALA A 147 8.36 -0.26 -18.55
CA ALA A 147 8.94 -0.40 -19.88
C ALA A 147 8.02 0.21 -20.97
N ARG A 148 6.70 0.09 -20.83
CA ARG A 148 5.72 0.71 -21.73
C ARG A 148 5.67 2.23 -21.61
N LEU A 149 6.03 2.77 -20.44
CA LEU A 149 6.19 4.20 -20.20
C LEU A 149 7.57 4.74 -20.62
N GLY A 150 8.45 3.89 -21.18
CA GLY A 150 9.79 4.25 -21.56
C GLY A 150 10.76 4.40 -20.38
N VAL A 151 10.42 3.79 -19.23
CA VAL A 151 11.23 3.81 -18.02
C VAL A 151 11.97 2.48 -17.91
N ASP A 152 13.27 2.50 -18.04
CA ASP A 152 14.18 1.36 -17.90
C ASP A 152 15.02 1.44 -16.63
N HIS A 153 15.14 2.62 -16.02
CA HIS A 153 15.82 2.85 -14.75
C HIS A 153 15.04 3.83 -13.87
N LEU A 154 15.05 3.59 -12.56
CA LEU A 154 14.31 4.35 -11.56
C LEU A 154 15.25 5.13 -10.64
N LYS A 155 14.90 6.36 -10.33
CA LYS A 155 15.58 7.11 -9.25
C LYS A 155 15.28 6.48 -7.89
N LEU A 156 14.05 5.99 -7.72
CA LEU A 156 13.59 5.40 -6.46
C LEU A 156 12.51 4.37 -6.74
N VAL A 157 12.58 3.24 -6.03
CA VAL A 157 11.42 2.38 -5.75
C VAL A 157 11.10 2.51 -4.28
N SER A 158 9.86 2.87 -3.96
CA SER A 158 9.39 2.91 -2.58
C SER A 158 7.97 2.38 -2.50
N GLY A 159 7.58 1.90 -1.34
CA GLY A 159 6.23 1.41 -1.13
C GLY A 159 5.92 1.25 0.35
N ILE A 160 4.63 1.28 0.66
CA ILE A 160 4.10 1.16 2.02
C ILE A 160 3.47 -0.22 2.21
N SER A 161 3.72 -0.87 3.35
CA SER A 161 3.14 -2.17 3.71
C SER A 161 3.34 -3.23 2.62
N MET A 162 2.29 -3.69 1.92
CA MET A 162 2.38 -4.56 0.74
C MET A 162 3.36 -4.00 -0.30
N GLY A 163 3.27 -2.70 -0.61
CA GLY A 163 4.19 -2.04 -1.52
C GLY A 163 5.63 -2.04 -1.00
N GLY A 164 5.83 -1.97 0.31
CA GLY A 164 7.14 -2.16 0.94
C GLY A 164 7.70 -3.57 0.72
N MET A 165 6.84 -4.60 0.82
CA MET A 165 7.23 -5.97 0.48
C MET A 165 7.60 -6.10 -1.00
N GLN A 166 6.84 -5.47 -1.89
CA GLN A 166 7.17 -5.42 -3.32
C GLN A 166 8.47 -4.64 -3.59
N THR A 167 8.77 -3.58 -2.81
CA THR A 167 10.05 -2.84 -2.90
C THR A 167 11.24 -3.74 -2.57
N TRP A 168 11.13 -4.62 -1.58
CA TRP A 168 12.15 -5.64 -1.31
C TRP A 168 12.35 -6.58 -2.50
N LEU A 169 11.25 -7.06 -3.12
CA LEU A 169 11.33 -7.91 -4.31
C LEU A 169 11.97 -7.17 -5.49
N TRP A 170 11.66 -5.88 -5.68
CA TRP A 170 12.32 -5.04 -6.69
C TRP A 170 13.83 -5.01 -6.47
N ALA A 171 14.27 -4.75 -5.25
CA ALA A 171 15.68 -4.63 -4.91
C ALA A 171 16.48 -5.92 -5.14
N VAL A 172 15.87 -7.09 -4.89
CA VAL A 172 16.55 -8.38 -5.10
C VAL A 172 16.42 -8.90 -6.52
N ARG A 173 15.33 -8.62 -7.24
CA ARG A 173 15.10 -9.15 -8.59
C ARG A 173 15.66 -8.26 -9.70
N PHE A 174 15.76 -6.97 -9.45
CA PHE A 174 16.23 -5.97 -10.40
C PHE A 174 17.27 -5.04 -9.77
N PRO A 175 18.39 -5.59 -9.28
CA PRO A 175 19.36 -4.84 -8.45
C PRO A 175 19.98 -3.62 -9.15
N GLU A 176 20.02 -3.62 -10.48
CA GLU A 176 20.59 -2.54 -11.30
C GLU A 176 19.53 -1.55 -11.83
N ALA A 177 18.25 -1.80 -11.57
CA ALA A 177 17.17 -1.01 -12.16
C ALA A 177 16.82 0.27 -11.39
N MET A 178 17.51 0.56 -10.27
CA MET A 178 17.20 1.73 -9.44
C MET A 178 18.41 2.32 -8.75
N ASP A 179 18.36 3.63 -8.50
CA ASP A 179 19.38 4.36 -7.72
C ASP A 179 19.21 4.16 -6.21
N ALA A 180 17.99 3.91 -5.74
CA ALA A 180 17.67 3.69 -4.34
C ALA A 180 16.37 2.90 -4.15
N ALA A 181 16.24 2.24 -2.98
CA ALA A 181 15.01 1.58 -2.54
C ALA A 181 14.64 1.99 -1.11
N VAL A 182 13.34 2.26 -0.86
CA VAL A 182 12.84 2.60 0.48
C VAL A 182 11.56 1.81 0.78
N PRO A 183 11.68 0.56 1.28
CA PRO A 183 10.53 -0.19 1.79
C PRO A 183 10.08 0.37 3.14
N ILE A 184 8.77 0.67 3.29
CA ILE A 184 8.19 1.25 4.51
C ILE A 184 7.21 0.25 5.12
N ALA A 185 7.29 0.05 6.43
CA ALA A 185 6.44 -0.82 7.24
C ALA A 185 6.31 -2.23 6.64
N SER A 186 7.45 -2.88 6.40
CA SER A 186 7.52 -4.22 5.82
C SER A 186 8.76 -4.98 6.29
N MET A 187 8.72 -6.30 6.16
CA MET A 187 9.80 -7.19 6.57
C MET A 187 10.44 -7.87 5.36
N PRO A 188 11.80 -8.04 5.32
CA PRO A 188 12.52 -8.66 4.22
C PRO A 188 12.53 -10.19 4.31
N MET A 189 11.43 -10.80 4.70
CA MET A 189 11.33 -12.25 4.89
C MET A 189 9.90 -12.72 4.66
N GLN A 190 9.73 -14.01 4.49
CA GLN A 190 8.45 -14.67 4.29
C GLN A 190 7.40 -14.19 5.30
N VAL A 191 6.16 -13.98 4.81
CA VAL A 191 5.02 -13.67 5.67
C VAL A 191 4.74 -14.85 6.60
N SER A 192 4.90 -14.62 7.91
CA SER A 192 4.77 -15.65 8.94
C SER A 192 4.23 -15.05 10.26
N GLY A 193 4.11 -15.89 11.29
CA GLY A 193 3.71 -15.47 12.63
C GLY A 193 2.42 -14.66 12.65
N ARG A 194 2.41 -13.54 13.38
CA ARG A 194 1.24 -12.66 13.55
C ARG A 194 0.70 -12.17 12.20
N ASN A 195 1.60 -11.82 11.26
CA ASN A 195 1.19 -11.30 9.95
C ASN A 195 0.47 -12.37 9.11
N LEU A 196 0.87 -13.63 9.18
CA LEU A 196 0.16 -14.72 8.51
C LEU A 196 -1.15 -15.07 9.22
N ILE A 197 -1.17 -15.06 10.56
CA ILE A 197 -2.35 -15.44 11.36
C ILE A 197 -3.54 -14.53 11.05
N TRP A 198 -3.37 -13.20 11.09
CA TRP A 198 -4.49 -12.29 10.79
C TRP A 198 -4.99 -12.45 9.34
N ARG A 199 -4.09 -12.70 8.38
CA ARG A 199 -4.45 -12.99 6.99
C ARG A 199 -5.28 -14.26 6.89
N GLN A 200 -4.87 -15.32 7.60
CA GLN A 200 -5.61 -16.57 7.60
C GLN A 200 -7.00 -16.43 8.25
N ILE A 201 -7.14 -15.64 9.31
CA ILE A 201 -8.44 -15.33 9.90
C ILE A 201 -9.36 -14.64 8.87
N MET A 202 -8.83 -13.69 8.09
CA MET A 202 -9.62 -13.04 7.03
C MET A 202 -10.02 -14.04 5.93
N VAL A 203 -9.09 -14.88 5.50
CA VAL A 203 -9.34 -15.94 4.52
C VAL A 203 -10.45 -16.86 5.01
N SER A 204 -10.33 -17.38 6.24
CA SER A 204 -11.35 -18.28 6.84
C SER A 204 -12.70 -17.58 6.99
N ALA A 205 -12.72 -16.30 7.44
CA ALA A 205 -13.97 -15.56 7.58
C ALA A 205 -14.72 -15.43 6.25
N ILE A 206 -14.00 -15.25 5.13
CA ILE A 206 -14.61 -15.16 3.80
C ILE A 206 -15.06 -16.53 3.31
N GLU A 207 -14.21 -17.55 3.41
CA GLU A 207 -14.51 -18.90 2.89
C GLU A 207 -15.61 -19.63 3.66
N GLU A 208 -15.76 -19.30 4.95
CA GLU A 208 -16.81 -19.82 5.81
C GLU A 208 -18.09 -18.96 5.79
N ASP A 209 -18.10 -17.80 5.11
CA ASP A 209 -19.32 -17.02 4.92
C ASP A 209 -20.33 -17.83 4.10
N PRO A 210 -21.57 -18.02 4.60
CA PRO A 210 -22.60 -18.82 3.88
C PRO A 210 -22.88 -18.33 2.46
N GLY A 211 -22.65 -17.05 2.18
CA GLY A 211 -22.83 -16.47 0.84
C GLY A 211 -21.64 -16.68 -0.10
N TRP A 212 -20.51 -17.18 0.38
CA TRP A 212 -19.28 -17.33 -0.43
C TRP A 212 -19.43 -18.36 -1.57
N ASN A 213 -20.05 -19.51 -1.29
CA ASN A 213 -20.32 -20.56 -2.28
C ASN A 213 -19.12 -20.86 -3.21
N GLY A 214 -17.90 -20.99 -2.65
CA GLY A 214 -16.69 -21.22 -3.43
C GLY A 214 -16.31 -20.06 -4.37
N GLY A 215 -16.80 -18.86 -4.10
CA GLY A 215 -16.64 -17.68 -4.94
C GLY A 215 -17.61 -17.61 -6.12
N ASN A 216 -18.66 -18.43 -6.13
CA ASN A 216 -19.71 -18.41 -7.14
C ASN A 216 -20.97 -17.73 -6.57
N TYR A 217 -20.97 -16.40 -6.58
CA TYR A 217 -22.05 -15.56 -6.06
C TYR A 217 -22.43 -14.47 -7.08
N GLU A 218 -23.70 -14.06 -7.05
CA GLU A 218 -24.20 -12.90 -7.81
C GLU A 218 -24.04 -11.59 -7.02
N THR A 219 -24.24 -11.69 -5.70
CA THR A 219 -24.04 -10.59 -4.75
C THR A 219 -22.96 -11.00 -3.76
N SER A 220 -21.96 -10.14 -3.58
CA SER A 220 -20.85 -10.41 -2.67
C SER A 220 -21.34 -10.69 -1.26
N PRO A 221 -20.87 -11.79 -0.61
CA PRO A 221 -21.18 -12.07 0.79
C PRO A 221 -20.67 -10.95 1.69
N THR A 222 -21.31 -10.74 2.82
CA THR A 222 -20.99 -9.63 3.74
C THR A 222 -20.83 -10.04 5.21
N ALA A 223 -21.18 -11.29 5.58
CA ALA A 223 -21.09 -11.73 6.97
C ALA A 223 -19.61 -11.78 7.45
N TRP A 224 -18.68 -12.11 6.57
CA TRP A 224 -17.24 -12.14 6.83
C TRP A 224 -16.72 -10.81 7.39
N SER A 225 -17.31 -9.69 6.98
CA SER A 225 -16.85 -8.35 7.41
C SER A 225 -17.02 -8.10 8.91
N GLN A 226 -17.93 -8.82 9.58
CA GLN A 226 -18.15 -8.74 11.03
C GLN A 226 -16.92 -9.16 11.82
N ILE A 227 -16.10 -10.06 11.28
CA ILE A 227 -14.87 -10.54 11.93
C ILE A 227 -13.64 -9.87 11.31
N ALA A 228 -13.54 -9.86 9.99
CA ALA A 228 -12.33 -9.45 9.28
C ALA A 228 -12.04 -7.95 9.40
N ALA A 229 -13.07 -7.08 9.30
CA ALA A 229 -12.85 -5.64 9.36
C ALA A 229 -12.40 -5.15 10.74
N PRO A 230 -13.08 -5.47 11.86
CA PRO A 230 -12.62 -5.07 13.18
C PRO A 230 -11.23 -5.62 13.53
N LEU A 231 -10.93 -6.87 13.16
CA LEU A 231 -9.61 -7.46 13.36
C LEU A 231 -8.53 -6.68 12.60
N PHE A 232 -8.76 -6.38 11.33
CA PHE A 232 -7.80 -5.65 10.52
C PHE A 232 -7.53 -4.25 11.09
N PHE A 233 -8.57 -3.48 11.39
CA PHE A 233 -8.40 -2.15 11.97
C PHE A 233 -7.79 -2.16 13.37
N TYR A 234 -8.08 -3.20 14.17
CA TYR A 234 -7.39 -3.43 15.44
C TYR A 234 -5.88 -3.61 15.24
N MET A 235 -5.46 -4.35 14.21
CA MET A 235 -4.04 -4.57 13.90
C MET A 235 -3.35 -3.31 13.33
N LEU A 236 -4.10 -2.41 12.70
CA LEU A 236 -3.54 -1.20 12.10
C LEU A 236 -3.35 -0.04 13.10
N SER A 237 -4.03 -0.07 14.25
CA SER A 237 -4.08 1.04 15.20
C SER A 237 -3.25 0.77 16.45
N THR A 238 -3.04 1.82 17.28
CA THR A 238 -2.46 1.68 18.61
C THR A 238 -3.54 1.53 19.69
N ALA A 239 -3.14 1.05 20.88
CA ALA A 239 -4.03 0.96 22.02
C ALA A 239 -4.57 2.34 22.43
N GLU A 240 -3.72 3.37 22.39
CA GLU A 240 -4.07 4.76 22.71
C GLU A 240 -5.11 5.31 21.72
N LYS A 241 -4.89 5.15 20.41
CA LYS A 241 -5.82 5.62 19.39
C LYS A 241 -7.17 4.91 19.46
N LEU A 242 -7.18 3.62 19.75
CA LEU A 242 -8.42 2.88 19.96
C LEU A 242 -9.13 3.34 21.23
N GLN A 243 -8.40 3.59 22.31
CA GLN A 243 -8.99 4.09 23.56
C GLN A 243 -9.51 5.53 23.42
N GLU A 244 -8.85 6.39 22.65
CA GLU A 244 -9.35 7.72 22.31
C GLU A 244 -10.64 7.65 21.48
N ALA A 245 -10.68 6.79 20.46
CA ALA A 245 -11.85 6.63 19.59
C ALA A 245 -13.02 5.93 20.28
N ALA A 246 -12.76 5.03 21.21
CA ALA A 246 -13.71 4.16 21.89
C ALA A 246 -13.45 4.07 23.41
N PRO A 247 -13.62 5.20 24.16
CA PRO A 247 -13.19 5.31 25.55
C PRO A 247 -14.07 4.58 26.57
N ASP A 248 -15.23 4.07 26.16
CA ASP A 248 -16.17 3.35 27.02
C ASP A 248 -16.78 2.15 26.28
N ARG A 249 -17.47 1.26 27.03
CA ARG A 249 -18.06 0.04 26.49
C ARG A 249 -19.03 0.32 25.33
N ALA A 250 -19.89 1.33 25.44
CA ALA A 250 -20.90 1.64 24.44
C ALA A 250 -20.24 2.10 23.14
N LYS A 251 -19.24 2.99 23.24
CA LYS A 251 -18.49 3.50 22.09
C LYS A 251 -17.61 2.40 21.47
N THR A 252 -17.05 1.48 22.28
CA THR A 252 -16.29 0.33 21.76
C THR A 252 -17.18 -0.59 20.91
N LEU A 253 -18.39 -0.91 21.38
CA LEU A 253 -19.33 -1.72 20.60
C LEU A 253 -19.78 -0.99 19.33
N ALA A 254 -20.06 0.30 19.42
CA ALA A 254 -20.42 1.11 18.26
C ALA A 254 -19.27 1.23 17.24
N TRP A 255 -18.01 1.35 17.70
CA TRP A 255 -16.82 1.31 16.86
C TRP A 255 -16.71 -0.02 16.11
N TYR A 256 -16.90 -1.15 16.84
CA TYR A 256 -16.88 -2.49 16.24
C TYR A 256 -17.91 -2.61 15.12
N ASP A 257 -19.18 -2.28 15.40
CA ASP A 257 -20.27 -2.40 14.43
C ASP A 257 -20.07 -1.48 13.22
N SER A 258 -19.65 -0.23 13.46
CA SER A 258 -19.41 0.74 12.37
C SER A 258 -18.23 0.33 11.49
N THR A 259 -17.20 -0.28 12.08
CA THR A 259 -16.03 -0.76 11.36
C THR A 259 -16.39 -1.96 10.47
N ALA A 260 -17.16 -2.90 11.00
CA ALA A 260 -17.69 -4.01 10.21
C ALA A 260 -18.57 -3.51 9.04
N ALA A 261 -19.43 -2.51 9.32
CA ALA A 261 -20.33 -1.96 8.31
C ALA A 261 -19.60 -1.28 7.14
N LYS A 262 -18.43 -0.67 7.37
CA LYS A 262 -17.61 -0.04 6.31
C LYS A 262 -17.18 -1.04 5.23
N TRP A 263 -16.98 -2.29 5.59
CA TRP A 263 -16.49 -3.33 4.67
C TRP A 263 -17.60 -4.11 3.97
N LYS A 264 -18.86 -3.91 4.35
CA LYS A 264 -19.99 -4.58 3.66
C LYS A 264 -20.10 -4.22 2.16
N GLY A 265 -19.54 -3.08 1.74
CA GLY A 265 -19.48 -2.67 0.34
C GLY A 265 -18.29 -3.21 -0.44
N LEU A 266 -17.35 -3.92 0.22
CA LEU A 266 -16.21 -4.53 -0.46
C LEU A 266 -16.61 -5.89 -1.03
N ASP A 267 -16.07 -6.20 -2.21
CA ASP A 267 -16.21 -7.52 -2.79
C ASP A 267 -15.31 -8.54 -2.06
N ALA A 268 -15.89 -9.62 -1.60
CA ALA A 268 -15.21 -10.64 -0.79
C ALA A 268 -14.04 -11.31 -1.55
N ALA A 269 -14.20 -11.57 -2.86
CA ALA A 269 -13.13 -12.13 -3.66
C ALA A 269 -11.96 -11.14 -3.85
N ASN A 270 -12.25 -9.85 -4.03
CA ASN A 270 -11.17 -8.85 -4.10
C ASN A 270 -10.31 -8.87 -2.83
N VAL A 271 -10.93 -8.93 -1.65
CA VAL A 271 -10.22 -9.00 -0.38
C VAL A 271 -9.47 -10.33 -0.25
N LEU A 272 -10.11 -11.46 -0.55
CA LEU A 272 -9.51 -12.78 -0.46
C LEU A 272 -8.25 -12.90 -1.31
N PHE A 273 -8.33 -12.54 -2.59
CA PHE A 273 -7.19 -12.62 -3.51
C PHE A 273 -6.07 -11.64 -3.13
N SER A 274 -6.42 -10.43 -2.70
CA SER A 274 -5.44 -9.46 -2.20
C SER A 274 -4.66 -9.98 -0.98
N VAL A 275 -5.35 -10.61 -0.02
CA VAL A 275 -4.71 -11.19 1.16
C VAL A 275 -3.83 -12.39 0.79
N ARG A 276 -4.30 -13.25 -0.10
CA ARG A 276 -3.58 -14.45 -0.56
C ARG A 276 -2.38 -14.16 -1.45
N SER A 277 -2.34 -13.02 -2.12
CA SER A 277 -1.26 -12.69 -3.04
C SER A 277 0.13 -12.59 -2.38
N SER A 278 0.20 -12.52 -1.05
CA SER A 278 1.46 -12.56 -0.31
C SER A 278 2.09 -13.95 -0.17
N SER A 279 1.45 -15.00 -0.67
CA SER A 279 1.87 -16.40 -0.44
C SER A 279 3.21 -16.76 -1.08
N ASP A 280 3.64 -16.05 -2.11
CA ASP A 280 4.90 -16.23 -2.82
C ASP A 280 6.01 -15.26 -2.39
N TYR A 281 5.75 -14.46 -1.34
CA TYR A 281 6.67 -13.45 -0.87
C TYR A 281 7.74 -14.06 0.05
N ASP A 282 8.98 -14.12 -0.42
CA ASP A 282 10.16 -14.45 0.38
C ASP A 282 11.43 -13.89 -0.27
N PRO A 283 11.84 -12.65 0.02
CA PRO A 283 13.09 -12.10 -0.49
C PRO A 283 14.33 -12.58 0.27
N ALA A 284 14.18 -13.19 1.46
CA ALA A 284 15.27 -13.49 2.37
C ALA A 284 16.42 -14.28 1.72
N PRO A 285 16.16 -15.28 0.84
CA PRO A 285 17.25 -16.03 0.19
C PRO A 285 18.10 -15.23 -0.81
N MET A 286 17.67 -14.02 -1.18
CA MET A 286 18.27 -13.20 -2.23
C MET A 286 18.74 -11.83 -1.74
N LEU A 287 18.74 -11.56 -0.43
CA LEU A 287 19.08 -10.23 0.11
C LEU A 287 20.52 -9.80 -0.16
N ASP A 288 21.44 -10.75 -0.36
CA ASP A 288 22.81 -10.50 -0.78
C ASP A 288 22.94 -9.94 -2.21
N GLN A 289 21.88 -10.04 -3.02
CA GLN A 289 21.82 -9.50 -4.38
C GLN A 289 21.42 -8.01 -4.41
N ILE A 290 21.14 -7.39 -3.28
CA ILE A 290 20.78 -5.96 -3.23
C ILE A 290 22.04 -5.13 -3.47
N HIS A 291 22.07 -4.40 -4.60
CA HIS A 291 23.14 -3.47 -4.96
C HIS A 291 22.76 -2.01 -4.71
N ALA A 292 21.52 -1.65 -4.97
CA ALA A 292 21.04 -0.30 -4.73
C ALA A 292 21.06 0.05 -3.23
N PRO A 293 21.50 1.25 -2.84
CA PRO A 293 21.31 1.76 -1.49
C PRO A 293 19.86 1.60 -1.04
N LEU A 294 19.65 0.96 0.12
CA LEU A 294 18.32 0.65 0.64
C LEU A 294 18.18 1.15 2.08
N LEU A 295 17.08 1.85 2.36
CA LEU A 295 16.66 2.22 3.71
C LEU A 295 15.28 1.62 4.02
N ALA A 296 15.24 0.62 4.88
CA ALA A 296 13.99 0.08 5.41
C ALA A 296 13.53 0.91 6.60
N ILE A 297 12.29 1.41 6.56
CA ILE A 297 11.66 2.22 7.61
C ILE A 297 10.50 1.43 8.21
N ASN A 298 10.51 1.23 9.54
CA ASN A 298 9.38 0.65 10.27
C ASN A 298 9.04 1.53 11.48
N PHE A 299 7.84 1.34 12.06
CA PHE A 299 7.35 2.12 13.20
C PHE A 299 7.39 1.30 14.48
N GLU A 300 7.68 1.96 15.61
CA GLU A 300 7.90 1.30 16.90
C GLU A 300 6.62 0.71 17.50
N ASP A 301 5.46 1.24 17.11
CA ASP A 301 4.12 0.85 17.57
C ASP A 301 3.32 0.01 16.56
N ASP A 302 3.97 -0.44 15.47
CA ASP A 302 3.34 -1.25 14.41
C ASP A 302 3.07 -2.69 14.89
N LEU A 303 1.80 -3.10 14.93
CA LEU A 303 1.40 -4.46 15.29
C LEU A 303 1.48 -5.45 14.13
N VAL A 304 1.50 -4.98 12.89
CA VAL A 304 1.60 -5.82 11.68
C VAL A 304 3.05 -6.23 11.43
N ASN A 305 3.98 -5.27 11.59
CA ASN A 305 5.42 -5.48 11.47
C ASN A 305 6.12 -5.05 12.79
N PRO A 306 5.95 -5.83 13.87
CA PRO A 306 6.27 -5.39 15.22
C PRO A 306 7.78 -5.18 15.42
N ILE A 307 8.12 -4.12 16.14
CA ILE A 307 9.50 -3.71 16.42
C ILE A 307 10.30 -4.80 17.16
N GLU A 308 9.64 -5.67 17.89
CA GLU A 308 10.24 -6.82 18.56
C GLU A 308 10.99 -7.75 17.59
N LEU A 309 10.64 -7.69 16.30
CA LEU A 309 11.30 -8.43 15.23
C LEU A 309 12.44 -7.66 14.55
N ALA A 310 12.76 -6.44 15.01
CA ALA A 310 13.82 -5.60 14.42
C ALA A 310 15.20 -6.28 14.41
N SER A 311 15.49 -7.11 15.41
CA SER A 311 16.74 -7.90 15.44
C SER A 311 16.80 -8.92 14.29
N MET A 312 15.66 -9.55 13.96
CA MET A 312 15.58 -10.48 12.83
C MET A 312 15.73 -9.74 11.51
N VAL A 313 15.14 -8.54 11.37
CA VAL A 313 15.32 -7.70 10.18
C VAL A 313 16.79 -7.34 9.99
N ARG A 314 17.46 -6.83 11.03
CA ARG A 314 18.90 -6.49 10.96
C ARG A 314 19.77 -7.68 10.63
N GLN A 315 19.46 -8.86 11.17
CA GLN A 315 20.16 -10.09 10.86
C GLN A 315 19.93 -10.52 9.39
N ALA A 316 18.70 -10.43 8.91
CA ALA A 316 18.36 -10.81 7.54
C ALA A 316 19.06 -9.92 6.51
N ILE A 317 19.13 -8.59 6.73
CA ILE A 317 19.78 -7.66 5.81
C ILE A 317 21.31 -7.56 5.98
N ALA A 318 21.89 -8.19 6.98
CA ALA A 318 23.34 -8.11 7.23
C ALA A 318 24.24 -8.48 6.02
N PRO A 319 23.83 -9.45 5.15
CA PRO A 319 24.58 -9.74 3.91
C PRO A 319 24.53 -8.62 2.87
N ALA A 320 23.47 -7.80 2.88
CA ALA A 320 23.26 -6.68 1.95
C ALA A 320 23.96 -5.42 2.48
N SER A 321 25.23 -5.21 2.14
CA SER A 321 26.03 -4.09 2.65
C SER A 321 25.45 -2.70 2.34
N ALA A 322 24.60 -2.60 1.29
CA ALA A 322 23.90 -1.38 0.90
C ALA A 322 22.60 -1.15 1.68
N ALA A 323 22.11 -2.12 2.46
CA ALA A 323 20.85 -2.04 3.17
C ALA A 323 21.00 -1.53 4.61
N ARG A 324 20.08 -0.68 5.03
CA ARG A 324 19.97 -0.14 6.40
C ARG A 324 18.54 -0.28 6.89
N PHE A 325 18.39 -0.44 8.21
CA PHE A 325 17.10 -0.47 8.88
C PHE A 325 17.02 0.66 9.92
N GLN A 326 15.93 1.40 9.89
CA GLN A 326 15.62 2.45 10.85
C GLN A 326 14.18 2.28 11.36
N SER A 327 13.99 2.27 12.68
CA SER A 327 12.69 2.43 13.31
C SER A 327 12.43 3.91 13.60
N LEU A 328 11.18 4.32 13.44
CA LEU A 328 10.71 5.65 13.75
C LEU A 328 9.62 5.57 14.82
N PRO A 329 9.48 6.58 15.69
CA PRO A 329 8.28 6.72 16.50
C PRO A 329 7.05 6.72 15.59
N GLY A 330 6.03 5.97 15.95
CA GLY A 330 4.78 5.94 15.20
C GLY A 330 3.78 6.97 15.73
N GLY A 331 2.76 6.49 16.41
CA GLY A 331 1.64 7.25 16.96
C GLY A 331 0.30 6.77 16.42
N PHE A 332 0.33 6.05 15.28
CA PHE A 332 -0.86 5.51 14.61
C PHE A 332 -0.76 4.01 14.33
N GLY A 333 0.24 3.32 14.92
CA GLY A 333 0.53 1.93 14.64
C GLY A 333 0.93 1.72 13.18
N HIS A 334 0.44 0.65 12.55
CA HIS A 334 0.68 0.40 11.13
C HIS A 334 0.14 1.52 10.24
N SER A 335 -0.91 2.23 10.68
CA SER A 335 -1.48 3.38 9.93
C SER A 335 -0.52 4.58 9.83
N SER A 336 0.61 4.59 10.57
CA SER A 336 1.68 5.60 10.42
C SER A 336 2.23 5.68 9.00
N ILE A 337 2.04 4.64 8.17
CA ILE A 337 2.37 4.66 6.73
C ILE A 337 1.64 5.77 5.96
N TYR A 338 0.44 6.16 6.39
CA TYR A 338 -0.38 7.20 5.75
C TYR A 338 -0.07 8.61 6.28
N HIS A 339 0.81 8.73 7.27
CA HIS A 339 1.27 9.98 7.86
C HIS A 339 2.70 10.25 7.41
N SER A 340 2.84 10.77 6.18
CA SER A 340 4.17 10.94 5.58
C SER A 340 5.04 11.99 6.28
N ASP A 341 4.46 12.90 7.05
CA ASP A 341 5.16 13.80 7.95
C ASP A 341 6.07 13.07 8.96
N LEU A 342 5.74 11.81 9.32
CA LEU A 342 6.55 10.99 10.22
C LEU A 342 7.82 10.43 9.57
N TRP A 343 7.85 10.23 8.24
CA TRP A 343 8.92 9.48 7.56
C TRP A 343 9.54 10.19 6.33
N ALA A 344 8.88 11.19 5.76
CA ALA A 344 9.37 11.87 4.55
C ALA A 344 10.74 12.52 4.76
N GLU A 345 11.00 13.14 5.92
CA GLU A 345 12.30 13.76 6.23
C GLU A 345 13.42 12.71 6.34
N THR A 346 13.11 11.54 6.94
CA THR A 346 14.05 10.41 7.01
C THR A 346 14.41 9.90 5.62
N MET A 347 13.41 9.72 4.76
CA MET A 347 13.61 9.37 3.35
C MET A 347 14.46 10.45 2.64
N ALA A 348 14.11 11.72 2.81
CA ALA A 348 14.83 12.84 2.20
C ALA A 348 16.31 12.87 2.63
N SER A 349 16.58 12.71 3.91
CA SER A 349 17.93 12.69 4.47
C SER A 349 18.76 11.55 3.89
N PHE A 350 18.17 10.35 3.78
CA PHE A 350 18.81 9.20 3.15
C PHE A 350 19.13 9.47 1.68
N LEU A 351 18.16 9.89 0.88
CA LEU A 351 18.31 10.11 -0.55
C LEU A 351 19.32 11.23 -0.84
N ASN A 352 19.25 12.35 -0.11
CA ASN A 352 20.19 13.47 -0.26
C ASN A 352 21.63 13.10 0.12
N GLY A 353 21.84 12.03 0.88
CA GLY A 353 23.14 11.46 1.18
C GLY A 353 23.78 10.71 -0.01
N LEU A 354 22.98 10.31 -1.01
CA LEU A 354 23.43 9.48 -2.12
C LEU A 354 24.00 10.32 -3.26
N PRO A 355 25.21 9.96 -3.79
CA PRO A 355 25.78 10.66 -4.95
C PRO A 355 24.89 10.61 -6.20
N SER A 356 24.26 9.46 -6.47
CA SER A 356 23.34 9.22 -7.60
C SER A 356 22.11 10.13 -7.55
N TRP A 357 21.58 10.40 -6.35
CA TRP A 357 20.44 11.28 -6.16
C TRP A 357 20.76 12.74 -6.51
N LYS A 358 21.94 13.20 -6.12
CA LYS A 358 22.44 14.57 -6.43
C LYS A 358 22.70 14.75 -7.93
N ALA A 359 23.20 13.73 -8.62
CA ALA A 359 23.47 13.76 -10.06
C ALA A 359 22.21 13.87 -10.91
N GLY A 360 21.07 13.34 -10.46
CA GLY A 360 19.77 13.45 -11.14
C GLY A 360 19.11 14.85 -11.03
N ALA A 361 19.77 15.79 -10.39
CA ALA A 361 19.35 17.20 -10.32
C ALA A 361 19.90 18.06 -11.49
N ARG A 362 20.59 17.45 -12.48
CA ARG A 362 21.15 18.15 -13.64
C ARG A 362 20.18 18.23 -14.78
#